data_db2d269509e48e515b2bf7bbc7f54a93
#
_entry.id   db2d269509e48e515b2bf7bbc7f54a93
#
_cell.length_a   1.000
_cell.length_b   1.000
_cell.length_c   1.000
_cell.angle_alpha   90.00
_cell.angle_beta   90.00
_cell.angle_gamma   90.00
#
_symmetry.space_group_name_H-M   'P 1'
#
loop_
_entity.id
_entity.type
_entity.pdbx_description
1 polymer ?
#
loop_
_entity_poly.entity_id
_entity_poly.type
_entity_poly.pdbx_seq_one_letter_code
_entity_poly.pdbx_strand_id
1 'polypeptide(L)'
;MKRFFSVLLFCLGAAISGSELQLSSPRAIKVDDPEDPVQIFAAQELQRHLKMISGIEHPVGETEPATFVIGRKAPSDMERMNTGEGRYTFENNVLYFYGEDYYDRKRSLDKILADRDNRTGTLNSVYTFLDQECGVRWTAPGNDRIVFIPRNSVVLKEKKVNKWRLPLEFAFVRPYFWNPKLIAGNNKRVPEELRFSSSEVYRKRLEHIVWTRRMRLGANEIIRFGHAFTDYQDRFLKTHPEYLGMNQDGSRGLPDQLKNRVKLCVSNEAVVDQIISDWQANGAKKYLNVCPNDGTPGFCRCPRCLALDERRENERFLDHLTDRYVNFWNRIAAKAVKIRPDVTLVTYAYSYYRFAPRREKIQYPENILLGLVPMLMEDNRRIMEEWRKAGVRHFFLRPNDLCYEAVYFRGFERGIWEQFSAARDIGLNGMDFDACIGNPATELDFYIAARAMTKPQMSFEEIEKEYLSIYGSAAPVAKKFYELYRRNGDKMMRKVYRKLKQEKRYLLDSGQIPIVIQEKINFYYPVSLMREASALLEETLQYASELNESERRHLARLKSLNDHSIMTFELVEALNRKAADIEEKRNKLLKYRIQHKDLGFCWPLLFTRPRAEGNLKIR
;
A
#
# COMPACT_ATOMS: atom_id res chain seq x y z
N MET A 1 60.36 -9.85 32.65
CA MET A 1 60.06 -11.03 31.83
C MET A 1 58.58 -11.37 31.97
N LYS A 2 57.77 -10.85 31.07
CA LYS A 2 56.34 -11.21 30.94
C LYS A 2 56.14 -11.74 29.54
N ARG A 3 55.83 -13.03 29.42
CA ARG A 3 55.55 -13.73 28.15
C ARG A 3 54.12 -13.41 27.73
N PHE A 4 53.96 -12.81 26.55
CA PHE A 4 52.70 -12.70 25.83
C PHE A 4 52.43 -14.06 25.15
N PHE A 5 51.33 -14.72 25.51
CA PHE A 5 50.74 -15.80 24.74
C PHE A 5 49.75 -15.19 23.72
N SER A 6 50.13 -15.19 22.44
CA SER A 6 49.20 -14.94 21.34
C SER A 6 48.43 -16.22 21.06
N VAL A 7 47.14 -16.20 21.39
CA VAL A 7 46.20 -17.23 20.95
C VAL A 7 45.74 -16.88 19.54
N LEU A 8 46.27 -17.59 18.55
CA LEU A 8 45.75 -17.56 17.18
C LEU A 8 44.42 -18.34 17.17
N LEU A 9 43.28 -17.59 17.12
CA LEU A 9 41.98 -18.18 16.83
C LEU A 9 41.94 -18.47 15.33
N PHE A 10 42.14 -19.73 14.94
CA PHE A 10 41.78 -20.23 13.62
C PHE A 10 40.24 -20.31 13.54
N CYS A 11 39.61 -19.28 13.02
CA CYS A 11 38.26 -19.41 12.50
C CYS A 11 38.31 -20.28 11.23
N LEU A 12 38.03 -21.56 11.39
CA LEU A 12 37.65 -22.42 10.27
C LEU A 12 36.32 -21.89 9.73
N GLY A 13 36.39 -20.92 8.82
CA GLY A 13 35.28 -20.59 7.94
C GLY A 13 35.05 -21.78 7.04
N ALA A 14 33.96 -22.51 7.25
CA ALA A 14 33.47 -23.47 6.27
C ALA A 14 33.31 -22.68 4.96
N ALA A 15 34.18 -22.93 3.99
CA ALA A 15 34.07 -22.40 2.64
C ALA A 15 32.73 -22.87 2.10
N ILE A 16 31.77 -21.96 1.99
CA ILE A 16 30.51 -22.21 1.32
C ILE A 16 30.90 -22.34 -0.16
N SER A 17 31.05 -23.56 -0.66
CA SER A 17 31.32 -23.84 -2.07
C SER A 17 30.11 -23.46 -2.89
N GLY A 18 30.07 -22.22 -3.36
CA GLY A 18 29.12 -21.76 -4.36
C GLY A 18 29.74 -21.79 -5.74
N SER A 19 28.95 -22.06 -6.77
CA SER A 19 29.37 -21.89 -8.17
C SER A 19 29.18 -20.44 -8.59
N GLU A 20 30.16 -19.88 -9.29
CA GLU A 20 30.14 -18.48 -9.72
C GLU A 20 29.54 -18.38 -11.13
N LEU A 21 28.36 -17.78 -11.23
CA LEU A 21 27.72 -17.45 -12.50
C LEU A 21 28.33 -16.16 -13.06
N GLN A 22 29.11 -16.27 -14.15
CA GLN A 22 29.76 -15.13 -14.79
C GLN A 22 28.77 -14.32 -15.64
N LEU A 23 28.79 -13.00 -15.49
CA LEU A 23 27.99 -12.01 -16.23
C LEU A 23 28.85 -11.12 -17.15
N SER A 24 30.16 -11.34 -17.20
CA SER A 24 31.13 -10.57 -17.97
C SER A 24 31.12 -10.83 -19.49
N SER A 25 30.28 -11.76 -19.94
CA SER A 25 30.07 -12.07 -21.37
C SER A 25 28.57 -12.32 -21.63
N PRO A 26 28.10 -12.14 -22.88
CA PRO A 26 26.70 -12.43 -23.23
C PRO A 26 26.28 -13.87 -22.84
N ARG A 27 25.08 -13.96 -22.24
CA ARG A 27 24.48 -15.22 -21.80
C ARG A 27 23.06 -15.30 -22.32
N ALA A 28 22.68 -16.36 -22.97
CA ALA A 28 21.37 -16.53 -23.58
C ALA A 28 20.26 -16.69 -22.49
N ILE A 29 19.15 -15.99 -22.68
CA ILE A 29 17.93 -16.13 -21.89
C ILE A 29 16.88 -16.81 -22.77
N LYS A 30 16.49 -18.02 -22.41
CA LYS A 30 15.47 -18.81 -23.10
C LYS A 30 14.14 -18.70 -22.35
N VAL A 31 13.05 -18.51 -23.09
CA VAL A 31 11.68 -18.60 -22.60
C VAL A 31 11.13 -19.96 -22.98
N ASP A 32 10.56 -20.69 -22.01
CA ASP A 32 10.06 -22.06 -22.25
C ASP A 32 8.76 -22.04 -23.06
N ASP A 33 7.89 -21.06 -22.80
CA ASP A 33 6.68 -20.83 -23.59
C ASP A 33 6.74 -19.43 -24.24
N PRO A 34 7.16 -19.33 -25.51
CA PRO A 34 7.32 -18.05 -26.22
C PRO A 34 6.00 -17.33 -26.53
N GLU A 35 4.84 -17.95 -26.26
CA GLU A 35 3.52 -17.33 -26.37
C GLU A 35 3.00 -16.79 -25.02
N ASP A 36 3.67 -17.10 -23.91
CA ASP A 36 3.26 -16.63 -22.58
C ASP A 36 3.74 -15.19 -22.32
N PRO A 37 2.82 -14.20 -22.24
CA PRO A 37 3.20 -12.80 -22.11
C PRO A 37 3.93 -12.49 -20.79
N VAL A 38 3.69 -13.25 -19.73
CA VAL A 38 4.36 -13.04 -18.43
C VAL A 38 5.76 -13.63 -18.43
N GLN A 39 5.97 -14.80 -19.06
CA GLN A 39 7.32 -15.37 -19.21
C GLN A 39 8.20 -14.48 -20.10
N ILE A 40 7.66 -13.98 -21.22
CA ILE A 40 8.36 -13.03 -22.09
C ILE A 40 8.75 -11.78 -21.29
N PHE A 41 7.81 -11.21 -20.53
CA PHE A 41 8.08 -10.04 -19.70
C PHE A 41 9.11 -10.31 -18.60
N ALA A 42 9.07 -11.48 -17.97
CA ALA A 42 10.06 -11.90 -16.97
C ALA A 42 11.48 -11.98 -17.58
N ALA A 43 11.60 -12.50 -18.82
CA ALA A 43 12.87 -12.53 -19.54
C ALA A 43 13.37 -11.11 -19.89
N GLN A 44 12.49 -10.21 -20.31
CA GLN A 44 12.82 -8.82 -20.59
C GLN A 44 13.25 -8.05 -19.32
N GLU A 45 12.59 -8.30 -18.21
CA GLU A 45 12.98 -7.71 -16.90
C GLU A 45 14.34 -8.27 -16.45
N LEU A 46 14.57 -9.58 -16.57
CA LEU A 46 15.88 -10.16 -16.28
C LEU A 46 16.98 -9.55 -17.15
N GLN A 47 16.78 -9.53 -18.47
CA GLN A 47 17.73 -8.94 -19.44
C GLN A 47 18.09 -7.50 -19.08
N ARG A 48 17.07 -6.67 -18.84
CA ARG A 48 17.25 -5.24 -18.49
C ARG A 48 18.11 -5.07 -17.26
N HIS A 49 17.80 -5.82 -16.19
CA HIS A 49 18.50 -5.66 -14.92
C HIS A 49 19.92 -6.22 -14.98
N LEU A 50 20.12 -7.35 -15.66
CA LEU A 50 21.46 -7.90 -15.87
C LEU A 50 22.34 -6.95 -16.69
N LYS A 51 21.78 -6.32 -17.73
CA LYS A 51 22.49 -5.27 -18.49
C LYS A 51 22.88 -4.09 -17.61
N MET A 52 21.99 -3.63 -16.72
CA MET A 52 22.31 -2.54 -15.77
C MET A 52 23.45 -2.96 -14.83
N ILE A 53 23.45 -4.20 -14.34
CA ILE A 53 24.40 -4.71 -13.36
C ILE A 53 25.77 -4.99 -13.96
N SER A 54 25.84 -5.63 -15.13
CA SER A 54 27.08 -6.08 -15.76
C SER A 54 27.59 -5.19 -16.89
N GLY A 55 26.74 -4.31 -17.41
CA GLY A 55 27.00 -3.56 -18.64
C GLY A 55 26.87 -4.38 -19.92
N ILE A 56 26.58 -5.69 -19.82
CA ILE A 56 26.55 -6.64 -20.94
C ILE A 56 25.12 -6.92 -21.35
N GLU A 57 24.86 -6.94 -22.66
CA GLU A 57 23.58 -7.37 -23.22
C GLU A 57 23.49 -8.90 -23.18
N HIS A 58 22.44 -9.43 -22.59
CA HIS A 58 22.12 -10.85 -22.53
C HIS A 58 20.94 -11.12 -23.48
N PRO A 59 21.14 -11.79 -24.63
CA PRO A 59 20.09 -11.94 -25.63
C PRO A 59 18.94 -12.82 -25.14
N VAL A 60 17.71 -12.41 -25.45
CA VAL A 60 16.50 -13.23 -25.26
C VAL A 60 16.21 -13.92 -26.59
N GLY A 61 16.11 -15.25 -26.59
CA GLY A 61 15.84 -16.04 -27.79
C GLY A 61 16.16 -17.53 -27.61
N GLU A 62 16.13 -18.25 -28.73
CA GLU A 62 16.32 -19.71 -28.76
C GLU A 62 17.78 -20.14 -28.85
N THR A 63 18.74 -19.27 -28.61
CA THR A 63 20.17 -19.60 -28.68
C THR A 63 20.56 -20.62 -27.61
N GLU A 64 21.20 -21.72 -28.07
CA GLU A 64 21.76 -22.75 -27.19
C GLU A 64 23.30 -22.66 -27.17
N PRO A 65 23.96 -22.94 -26.04
CA PRO A 65 23.35 -23.31 -24.74
C PRO A 65 22.80 -22.12 -23.98
N ALA A 66 21.55 -22.22 -23.51
CA ALA A 66 20.94 -21.19 -22.65
C ALA A 66 21.57 -21.24 -21.26
N THR A 67 21.88 -20.04 -20.69
CA THR A 67 22.34 -19.91 -19.31
C THR A 67 21.21 -19.57 -18.35
N PHE A 68 20.15 -18.92 -18.85
CA PHE A 68 18.94 -18.57 -18.09
C PHE A 68 17.73 -19.20 -18.78
N VAL A 69 16.88 -19.88 -18.02
CA VAL A 69 15.66 -20.51 -18.52
C VAL A 69 14.46 -20.01 -17.72
N ILE A 70 13.50 -19.41 -18.41
CA ILE A 70 12.28 -18.84 -17.83
C ILE A 70 11.09 -19.76 -18.12
N GLY A 71 10.34 -20.15 -17.08
CA GLY A 71 9.09 -20.93 -17.19
C GLY A 71 9.29 -22.43 -16.97
N ARG A 72 10.51 -22.95 -17.09
CA ARG A 72 10.81 -24.36 -16.90
C ARG A 72 11.34 -24.65 -15.50
N LYS A 73 10.76 -25.67 -14.87
CA LYS A 73 11.22 -26.21 -13.59
C LYS A 73 12.61 -26.84 -13.73
N ALA A 74 13.48 -26.60 -12.73
CA ALA A 74 14.80 -27.23 -12.69
C ALA A 74 14.65 -28.75 -12.56
N PRO A 75 15.52 -29.56 -13.27
CA PRO A 75 15.45 -31.01 -13.24
C PRO A 75 15.54 -31.61 -11.82
N SER A 76 16.34 -31.02 -10.93
CA SER A 76 16.53 -31.50 -9.56
C SER A 76 15.40 -31.12 -8.60
N ASP A 77 14.48 -30.20 -8.95
CA ASP A 77 13.38 -29.83 -8.08
C ASP A 77 12.19 -30.77 -8.23
N MET A 78 12.08 -31.73 -7.31
CA MET A 78 10.98 -32.71 -7.28
C MET A 78 9.78 -32.27 -6.43
N GLU A 79 9.88 -31.13 -5.71
CA GLU A 79 8.82 -30.71 -4.80
C GLU A 79 7.63 -30.09 -5.54
N ARG A 80 6.42 -30.32 -4.99
CA ARG A 80 5.22 -29.61 -5.43
C ARG A 80 5.32 -28.13 -5.03
N MET A 81 4.95 -27.23 -5.93
CA MET A 81 4.86 -25.80 -5.65
C MET A 81 3.57 -25.46 -4.88
N ASN A 82 3.67 -24.48 -3.99
CA ASN A 82 2.52 -23.89 -3.35
C ASN A 82 1.90 -22.80 -4.23
N THR A 83 0.66 -22.43 -3.95
CA THR A 83 -0.05 -21.34 -4.61
C THR A 83 0.74 -20.04 -4.55
N GLY A 84 0.99 -19.41 -5.71
CA GLY A 84 1.71 -18.14 -5.84
C GLY A 84 3.21 -18.21 -5.59
N GLU A 85 3.77 -19.42 -5.40
CA GLU A 85 5.20 -19.62 -5.13
C GLU A 85 6.03 -19.41 -6.40
N GLY A 86 7.14 -18.67 -6.29
CA GLY A 86 8.17 -18.55 -7.29
C GLY A 86 9.47 -19.18 -6.81
N ARG A 87 10.19 -19.86 -7.71
CA ARG A 87 11.45 -20.55 -7.43
C ARG A 87 12.53 -20.20 -8.45
N TYR A 88 13.78 -20.14 -7.99
CA TYR A 88 14.93 -20.22 -8.89
C TYR A 88 15.94 -21.23 -8.38
N THR A 89 16.59 -21.91 -9.33
CA THR A 89 17.56 -22.97 -9.03
C THR A 89 18.69 -22.93 -10.04
N PHE A 90 19.93 -22.93 -9.55
CA PHE A 90 21.13 -23.03 -10.38
C PHE A 90 21.57 -24.49 -10.46
N GLU A 91 21.65 -25.03 -11.67
CA GLU A 91 22.01 -26.43 -11.90
C GLU A 91 22.69 -26.57 -13.26
N ASN A 92 23.85 -27.23 -13.29
CA ASN A 92 24.64 -27.52 -14.52
C ASN A 92 24.92 -26.25 -15.36
N ASN A 93 25.34 -25.16 -14.71
CA ASN A 93 25.57 -23.85 -15.33
C ASN A 93 24.33 -23.14 -15.91
N VAL A 94 23.13 -23.64 -15.61
CA VAL A 94 21.85 -23.03 -16.01
C VAL A 94 21.09 -22.53 -14.79
N LEU A 95 20.57 -21.31 -14.85
CA LEU A 95 19.71 -20.75 -13.83
C LEU A 95 18.25 -20.80 -14.30
N TYR A 96 17.46 -21.62 -13.65
CA TYR A 96 16.04 -21.83 -13.92
C TYR A 96 15.19 -20.90 -13.07
N PHE A 97 14.19 -20.27 -13.70
CA PHE A 97 13.17 -19.42 -13.05
C PHE A 97 11.79 -19.97 -13.37
N TYR A 98 11.03 -20.33 -12.37
CA TYR A 98 9.71 -20.95 -12.52
C TYR A 98 8.81 -20.66 -11.33
N GLY A 99 7.51 -20.86 -11.48
CA GLY A 99 6.57 -20.62 -10.41
C GLY A 99 5.16 -21.13 -10.69
N GLU A 100 4.30 -21.02 -9.68
CA GLU A 100 2.87 -21.25 -9.84
C GLU A 100 2.25 -19.98 -10.40
N ASP A 101 1.80 -20.06 -11.64
CA ASP A 101 1.18 -18.96 -12.38
C ASP A 101 -0.32 -19.22 -12.57
N TYR A 102 -1.13 -18.18 -12.38
CA TYR A 102 -2.58 -18.23 -12.58
C TYR A 102 -3.10 -16.93 -13.14
N TYR A 103 -3.37 -16.90 -14.45
CA TYR A 103 -3.94 -15.78 -15.19
C TYR A 103 -4.49 -16.24 -16.54
N ASP A 104 -5.37 -15.42 -17.12
CA ASP A 104 -5.85 -15.63 -18.49
C ASP A 104 -4.82 -15.10 -19.50
N ARG A 105 -4.11 -16.01 -20.19
CA ARG A 105 -3.07 -15.70 -21.18
C ARG A 105 -3.56 -14.91 -22.40
N LYS A 106 -4.87 -14.92 -22.68
CA LYS A 106 -5.47 -14.18 -23.78
C LYS A 106 -5.61 -12.68 -23.49
N ARG A 107 -5.43 -12.27 -22.26
CA ARG A 107 -5.44 -10.85 -21.85
C ARG A 107 -4.10 -10.19 -22.18
N SER A 108 -4.14 -8.89 -22.49
CA SER A 108 -2.93 -8.09 -22.65
C SER A 108 -2.11 -8.06 -21.35
N LEU A 109 -0.78 -8.01 -21.49
CA LEU A 109 0.16 -8.03 -20.37
C LEU A 109 -0.17 -6.99 -19.28
N ASP A 110 -0.49 -5.75 -19.67
CA ASP A 110 -0.85 -4.68 -18.73
C ASP A 110 -2.09 -5.03 -17.89
N LYS A 111 -3.09 -5.72 -18.48
CA LYS A 111 -4.27 -6.20 -17.76
C LYS A 111 -3.94 -7.38 -16.85
N ILE A 112 -3.05 -8.29 -17.27
CA ILE A 112 -2.59 -9.39 -16.42
C ILE A 112 -1.84 -8.84 -15.22
N LEU A 113 -0.89 -7.94 -15.42
CA LEU A 113 -0.09 -7.36 -14.35
C LEU A 113 -0.90 -6.46 -13.41
N ALA A 114 -1.93 -5.76 -13.93
CA ALA A 114 -2.80 -4.90 -13.13
C ALA A 114 -3.79 -5.64 -12.25
N ASP A 115 -4.13 -6.88 -12.60
CA ASP A 115 -5.10 -7.68 -11.88
C ASP A 115 -4.43 -8.32 -10.66
N ARG A 116 -4.78 -7.82 -9.49
CA ARG A 116 -4.22 -8.26 -8.21
C ARG A 116 -4.55 -9.71 -7.85
N ASP A 117 -5.58 -10.28 -8.46
CA ASP A 117 -5.99 -11.66 -8.27
C ASP A 117 -5.11 -12.63 -9.10
N ASN A 118 -4.34 -12.12 -10.06
CA ASN A 118 -3.42 -12.91 -10.86
C ASN A 118 -2.14 -13.25 -10.08
N ARG A 119 -1.77 -14.51 -10.13
CA ARG A 119 -0.52 -15.03 -9.59
C ARG A 119 0.51 -15.14 -10.71
N THR A 120 1.71 -14.65 -10.45
CA THR A 120 2.83 -14.60 -11.41
C THR A 120 4.09 -15.13 -10.74
N GLY A 121 4.06 -16.40 -10.33
CA GLY A 121 5.14 -17.06 -9.60
C GLY A 121 6.46 -17.04 -10.35
N THR A 122 6.43 -17.30 -11.67
CA THR A 122 7.60 -17.24 -12.56
C THR A 122 8.24 -15.84 -12.56
N LEU A 123 7.43 -14.77 -12.69
CA LEU A 123 7.94 -13.39 -12.62
C LEU A 123 8.48 -13.07 -11.22
N ASN A 124 7.82 -13.55 -10.17
CA ASN A 124 8.26 -13.36 -8.79
C ASN A 124 9.61 -14.03 -8.52
N SER A 125 9.91 -15.18 -9.17
CA SER A 125 11.21 -15.86 -9.05
C SER A 125 12.34 -14.99 -9.60
N VAL A 126 12.14 -14.33 -10.74
CA VAL A 126 13.09 -13.38 -11.33
C VAL A 126 13.34 -12.21 -10.39
N TYR A 127 12.28 -11.58 -9.87
CA TYR A 127 12.44 -10.47 -8.94
C TYR A 127 13.06 -10.88 -7.61
N THR A 128 12.84 -12.12 -7.18
CA THR A 128 13.47 -12.64 -5.96
C THR A 128 14.97 -12.82 -6.16
N PHE A 129 15.41 -13.37 -7.26
CA PHE A 129 16.82 -13.48 -7.63
C PHE A 129 17.50 -12.10 -7.73
N LEU A 130 16.87 -11.14 -8.43
CA LEU A 130 17.39 -9.79 -8.57
C LEU A 130 17.51 -9.06 -7.22
N ASP A 131 16.53 -9.25 -6.34
CA ASP A 131 16.54 -8.65 -4.99
C ASP A 131 17.56 -9.31 -4.05
N GLN A 132 17.61 -10.66 -4.00
CA GLN A 132 18.39 -11.41 -3.03
C GLN A 132 19.86 -11.60 -3.46
N GLU A 133 20.08 -11.99 -4.70
CA GLU A 133 21.42 -12.33 -5.18
C GLU A 133 22.10 -11.14 -5.87
N CYS A 134 21.33 -10.33 -6.61
CA CYS A 134 21.89 -9.19 -7.33
C CYS A 134 21.84 -7.87 -6.54
N GLY A 135 21.11 -7.82 -5.43
CA GLY A 135 21.01 -6.61 -4.60
C GLY A 135 20.22 -5.46 -5.24
N VAL A 136 19.36 -5.76 -6.23
CA VAL A 136 18.52 -4.75 -6.88
C VAL A 136 17.43 -4.24 -5.93
N ARG A 137 17.22 -2.92 -5.91
CA ARG A 137 16.14 -2.29 -5.13
C ARG A 137 15.33 -1.36 -6.03
N TRP A 138 14.00 -1.47 -5.96
CA TRP A 138 13.05 -0.64 -6.70
C TRP A 138 12.39 0.34 -5.74
N THR A 139 13.04 1.46 -5.48
CA THR A 139 12.66 2.40 -4.41
C THR A 139 11.34 3.12 -4.65
N ALA A 140 10.93 3.29 -5.92
CA ALA A 140 9.65 3.86 -6.32
C ALA A 140 9.30 3.41 -7.75
N PRO A 141 8.09 3.71 -8.26
CA PRO A 141 7.74 3.52 -9.66
C PRO A 141 8.67 4.27 -10.61
N GLY A 142 9.03 3.63 -11.73
CA GLY A 142 9.95 4.16 -12.74
C GLY A 142 11.29 3.42 -12.79
N ASN A 143 11.95 3.48 -13.94
CA ASN A 143 13.24 2.79 -14.12
C ASN A 143 14.41 3.61 -13.58
N ASP A 144 14.26 4.90 -13.44
CA ASP A 144 15.21 5.81 -12.78
C ASP A 144 15.25 5.64 -11.25
N ARG A 145 14.34 4.84 -10.70
CA ARG A 145 14.21 4.55 -9.27
C ARG A 145 14.76 3.17 -8.88
N ILE A 146 15.61 2.60 -9.73
CA ILE A 146 16.27 1.32 -9.50
C ILE A 146 17.68 1.55 -8.94
N VAL A 147 17.96 0.94 -7.79
CA VAL A 147 19.30 0.90 -7.19
C VAL A 147 19.91 -0.47 -7.44
N PHE A 148 21.15 -0.50 -7.84
CA PHE A 148 21.92 -1.72 -8.05
C PHE A 148 23.41 -1.46 -7.79
N ILE A 149 24.16 -2.52 -7.55
CA ILE A 149 25.62 -2.48 -7.43
C ILE A 149 26.18 -3.20 -8.67
N PRO A 150 27.01 -2.52 -9.49
CA PRO A 150 27.66 -3.16 -10.63
C PRO A 150 28.49 -4.39 -10.20
N ARG A 151 28.37 -5.48 -10.96
CA ARG A 151 29.12 -6.72 -10.73
C ARG A 151 29.23 -7.56 -11.99
N ASN A 152 30.29 -8.36 -12.05
CA ASN A 152 30.57 -9.23 -13.18
C ASN A 152 30.18 -10.69 -12.94
N SER A 153 29.75 -11.03 -11.73
CA SER A 153 29.36 -12.38 -11.36
C SER A 153 28.39 -12.42 -10.18
N VAL A 154 27.73 -13.57 -10.02
CA VAL A 154 26.86 -13.88 -8.89
C VAL A 154 27.24 -15.27 -8.36
N VAL A 155 27.43 -15.42 -7.05
CA VAL A 155 27.74 -16.70 -6.41
C VAL A 155 26.44 -17.41 -6.04
N LEU A 156 26.23 -18.61 -6.57
CA LEU A 156 25.01 -19.41 -6.37
C LEU A 156 25.36 -20.81 -5.83
N LYS A 157 24.47 -21.37 -5.03
CA LYS A 157 24.61 -22.76 -4.57
C LYS A 157 24.01 -23.71 -5.59
N GLU A 158 24.80 -24.68 -6.06
CA GLU A 158 24.38 -25.71 -7.00
C GLU A 158 23.20 -26.51 -6.42
N LYS A 159 22.17 -26.73 -7.25
CA LYS A 159 20.96 -27.50 -6.92
C LYS A 159 20.17 -27.02 -5.71
N LYS A 160 20.49 -25.83 -5.17
CA LYS A 160 19.68 -25.22 -4.13
C LYS A 160 18.43 -24.60 -4.73
N VAL A 161 17.27 -25.08 -4.31
CA VAL A 161 15.98 -24.48 -4.65
C VAL A 161 15.73 -23.28 -3.74
N ASN A 162 15.77 -22.08 -4.30
CA ASN A 162 15.44 -20.85 -3.60
C ASN A 162 13.96 -20.55 -3.85
N LYS A 163 13.19 -20.44 -2.76
CA LYS A 163 11.74 -20.32 -2.80
C LYS A 163 11.32 -18.94 -2.28
N TRP A 164 10.35 -18.37 -2.92
CA TRP A 164 9.66 -17.20 -2.40
C TRP A 164 8.16 -17.37 -2.59
N ARG A 165 7.42 -17.09 -1.55
CA ARG A 165 5.97 -16.97 -1.54
C ARG A 165 5.60 -15.76 -0.70
N LEU A 166 4.53 -15.05 -1.06
CA LEU A 166 4.05 -13.95 -0.25
C LEU A 166 3.78 -14.45 1.19
N PRO A 167 4.36 -13.81 2.23
CA PRO A 167 4.18 -14.23 3.63
C PRO A 167 2.74 -14.11 4.13
N LEU A 168 1.90 -13.35 3.43
CA LEU A 168 0.49 -13.09 3.70
C LEU A 168 -0.40 -13.79 2.66
N GLU A 169 -1.68 -13.97 2.96
CA GLU A 169 -2.65 -14.44 1.97
C GLU A 169 -2.86 -13.42 0.85
N PHE A 170 -2.78 -12.14 1.20
CA PHE A 170 -2.75 -11.04 0.23
C PHE A 170 -2.01 -9.83 0.79
N ALA A 171 -1.39 -9.07 -0.11
CA ALA A 171 -0.70 -7.81 0.18
C ALA A 171 -0.93 -6.84 -0.97
N PHE A 172 -1.68 -5.78 -0.71
CA PHE A 172 -2.02 -4.79 -1.72
C PHE A 172 -1.62 -3.39 -1.26
N VAL A 173 -1.07 -2.64 -2.22
CA VAL A 173 -1.02 -1.19 -2.19
C VAL A 173 -1.78 -0.71 -3.42
N ARG A 174 -2.92 -0.05 -3.23
CA ARG A 174 -3.82 0.26 -4.34
C ARG A 174 -3.27 1.37 -5.23
N PRO A 175 -3.02 1.15 -6.53
CA PRO A 175 -2.58 2.19 -7.47
C PRO A 175 -3.77 3.04 -7.93
N TYR A 176 -4.43 3.73 -6.97
CA TYR A 176 -5.67 4.45 -7.24
C TYR A 176 -5.46 5.69 -8.11
N PHE A 177 -4.28 6.24 -8.09
CA PHE A 177 -3.97 7.57 -8.57
C PHE A 177 -4.05 7.72 -10.09
N TRP A 178 -3.51 6.77 -10.87
CA TRP A 178 -3.48 6.85 -12.34
C TRP A 178 -4.68 6.18 -13.01
N ASN A 179 -5.89 6.40 -12.46
CA ASN A 179 -7.14 5.94 -13.09
C ASN A 179 -7.51 6.83 -14.28
N PRO A 180 -7.57 6.30 -15.52
CA PRO A 180 -7.85 7.11 -16.72
C PRO A 180 -9.16 7.89 -16.67
N LYS A 181 -10.23 7.30 -16.12
CA LYS A 181 -11.54 7.97 -15.98
C LYS A 181 -11.47 9.15 -15.00
N LEU A 182 -10.76 8.98 -13.90
CA LEU A 182 -10.56 10.02 -12.90
C LEU A 182 -9.79 11.19 -13.50
N ILE A 183 -8.71 10.90 -14.24
CA ILE A 183 -7.87 11.94 -14.86
C ILE A 183 -8.58 12.66 -15.98
N ALA A 184 -9.29 11.95 -16.86
CA ALA A 184 -10.06 12.58 -17.94
C ALA A 184 -11.12 13.56 -17.38
N GLY A 185 -11.78 13.18 -16.26
CA GLY A 185 -12.70 14.07 -15.55
C GLY A 185 -12.02 15.30 -14.95
N ASN A 186 -10.81 15.15 -14.45
CA ASN A 186 -10.06 16.20 -13.78
C ASN A 186 -9.34 17.13 -14.77
N ASN A 187 -8.88 16.64 -15.92
CA ASN A 187 -8.27 17.44 -16.98
C ASN A 187 -9.16 18.62 -17.44
N LYS A 188 -10.48 18.48 -17.32
CA LYS A 188 -11.44 19.56 -17.63
C LYS A 188 -11.37 20.75 -16.65
N ARG A 189 -10.69 20.59 -15.52
CA ARG A 189 -10.68 21.53 -14.40
C ARG A 189 -9.30 22.11 -14.09
N VAL A 190 -8.28 21.77 -14.89
CA VAL A 190 -6.91 22.25 -14.72
C VAL A 190 -6.45 23.02 -15.97
N PRO A 191 -5.50 23.96 -15.83
CA PRO A 191 -4.83 24.61 -16.96
C PRO A 191 -4.33 23.60 -17.98
N GLU A 192 -4.33 23.97 -19.24
CA GLU A 192 -3.99 23.06 -20.34
C GLU A 192 -2.58 22.50 -20.22
N GLU A 193 -1.64 23.31 -19.81
CA GLU A 193 -0.23 22.99 -19.65
C GLU A 193 -0.01 21.88 -18.61
N LEU A 194 -0.92 21.74 -17.66
CA LEU A 194 -0.87 20.71 -16.60
C LEU A 194 -1.68 19.45 -16.93
N ARG A 195 -2.39 19.43 -18.05
CA ARG A 195 -3.17 18.25 -18.46
C ARG A 195 -2.25 17.12 -18.85
N PHE A 196 -2.63 15.92 -18.46
CA PHE A 196 -1.96 14.69 -18.89
C PHE A 196 -2.68 14.11 -20.10
N SER A 197 -1.93 13.78 -21.13
CA SER A 197 -2.42 12.99 -22.26
C SER A 197 -2.77 11.56 -21.84
N SER A 198 -3.58 10.88 -22.63
CA SER A 198 -3.92 9.47 -22.37
C SER A 198 -2.67 8.57 -22.34
N SER A 199 -1.67 8.86 -23.18
CA SER A 199 -0.40 8.11 -23.23
C SER A 199 0.46 8.34 -21.98
N GLU A 200 0.56 9.59 -21.47
CA GLU A 200 1.26 9.88 -20.21
C GLU A 200 0.59 9.14 -19.04
N VAL A 201 -0.73 9.17 -18.97
CA VAL A 201 -1.50 8.47 -17.93
C VAL A 201 -1.27 6.96 -18.02
N TYR A 202 -1.32 6.38 -19.21
CA TYR A 202 -1.09 4.96 -19.42
C TYR A 202 0.33 4.57 -18.99
N ARG A 203 1.34 5.32 -19.43
CA ARG A 203 2.74 5.08 -19.07
C ARG A 203 2.95 5.14 -17.54
N LYS A 204 2.47 6.19 -16.89
CA LYS A 204 2.58 6.34 -15.43
C LYS A 204 1.86 5.22 -14.68
N ARG A 205 0.67 4.84 -15.14
CA ARG A 205 -0.05 3.70 -14.58
C ARG A 205 0.73 2.40 -14.71
N LEU A 206 1.34 2.15 -15.87
CA LEU A 206 2.14 0.96 -16.11
C LEU A 206 3.38 0.93 -15.20
N GLU A 207 4.08 2.06 -15.03
CA GLU A 207 5.21 2.19 -14.09
C GLU A 207 4.81 1.74 -12.66
N HIS A 208 3.61 2.15 -12.19
CA HIS A 208 3.11 1.75 -10.87
C HIS A 208 2.74 0.27 -10.79
N ILE A 209 2.08 -0.25 -11.83
CA ILE A 209 1.72 -1.67 -11.93
C ILE A 209 2.99 -2.53 -11.90
N VAL A 210 3.99 -2.19 -12.71
CA VAL A 210 5.28 -2.90 -12.75
C VAL A 210 5.99 -2.82 -11.40
N TRP A 211 5.98 -1.64 -10.74
CA TRP A 211 6.57 -1.49 -9.42
C TRP A 211 5.90 -2.41 -8.38
N THR A 212 4.57 -2.52 -8.37
CA THR A 212 3.88 -3.44 -7.44
C THR A 212 4.30 -4.89 -7.66
N ARG A 213 4.52 -5.31 -8.93
CA ARG A 213 5.03 -6.65 -9.25
C ARG A 213 6.50 -6.82 -8.87
N ARG A 214 7.37 -5.82 -9.10
CA ARG A 214 8.77 -5.80 -8.64
C ARG A 214 8.86 -5.95 -7.12
N MET A 215 7.94 -5.34 -6.39
CA MET A 215 7.81 -5.51 -4.93
C MET A 215 7.14 -6.85 -4.55
N ARG A 216 6.71 -7.68 -5.51
CA ARG A 216 6.04 -8.97 -5.33
C ARG A 216 4.73 -8.86 -4.53
N LEU A 217 4.05 -7.73 -4.64
CA LEU A 217 2.72 -7.53 -4.08
C LEU A 217 1.67 -8.28 -4.91
N GLY A 218 0.68 -8.85 -4.24
CA GLY A 218 -0.36 -9.66 -4.87
C GLY A 218 -1.13 -10.52 -3.87
N ALA A 219 -1.64 -11.65 -4.31
CA ALA A 219 -2.40 -12.56 -3.48
C ALA A 219 -2.03 -14.03 -3.71
N ASN A 220 -1.96 -14.81 -2.64
CA ASN A 220 -2.00 -16.26 -2.65
C ASN A 220 -3.47 -16.74 -2.71
N GLU A 221 -4.39 -16.03 -2.04
CA GLU A 221 -5.82 -16.29 -2.01
C GLU A 221 -6.62 -15.14 -2.63
N ILE A 222 -7.64 -15.46 -3.44
CA ILE A 222 -8.51 -14.47 -4.07
C ILE A 222 -9.61 -14.08 -3.10
N ILE A 223 -9.37 -13.02 -2.34
CA ILE A 223 -10.31 -12.50 -1.35
C ILE A 223 -10.87 -11.16 -1.86
N ARG A 224 -12.13 -11.16 -2.30
CA ARG A 224 -12.81 -9.96 -2.77
C ARG A 224 -13.65 -9.37 -1.65
N PHE A 225 -13.34 -8.14 -1.30
CA PHE A 225 -14.04 -7.38 -0.27
C PHE A 225 -14.10 -5.88 -0.64
N GLY A 226 -14.97 -5.18 0.06
CA GLY A 226 -15.23 -3.76 -0.14
C GLY A 226 -16.64 -3.46 0.38
N HIS A 227 -17.14 -2.23 0.24
CA HIS A 227 -18.50 -1.88 0.65
C HIS A 227 -19.52 -2.76 -0.09
N ALA A 228 -20.19 -3.66 0.66
CA ALA A 228 -20.94 -4.78 0.09
C ALA A 228 -22.36 -4.43 -0.35
N PHE A 229 -22.94 -3.35 0.21
CA PHE A 229 -24.39 -3.08 0.14
C PHE A 229 -24.70 -1.76 -0.57
N THR A 230 -23.86 -1.36 -1.52
CA THR A 230 -23.95 -0.04 -2.18
C THR A 230 -25.17 0.13 -3.08
N ASP A 231 -25.75 -0.98 -3.54
CA ASP A 231 -26.95 -1.04 -4.39
C ASP A 231 -28.25 -1.31 -3.60
N TYR A 232 -28.17 -1.60 -2.29
CA TYR A 232 -29.32 -2.01 -1.50
C TYR A 232 -30.43 -0.95 -1.42
N GLN A 233 -30.07 0.32 -1.43
CA GLN A 233 -31.10 1.37 -1.50
C GLN A 233 -31.86 1.35 -2.83
N ASP A 234 -31.19 1.19 -3.94
CA ASP A 234 -31.85 1.12 -5.26
C ASP A 234 -32.75 -0.11 -5.38
N ARG A 235 -32.31 -1.25 -4.80
CA ARG A 235 -33.07 -2.50 -4.84
C ARG A 235 -34.28 -2.52 -3.91
N PHE A 236 -34.18 -1.95 -2.71
CA PHE A 236 -35.11 -2.26 -1.63
C PHE A 236 -35.87 -1.07 -1.05
N LEU A 237 -35.48 0.19 -1.32
CA LEU A 237 -36.13 1.34 -0.68
C LEU A 237 -37.65 1.40 -0.96
N LYS A 238 -38.10 0.95 -2.13
CA LYS A 238 -39.52 0.97 -2.52
C LYS A 238 -40.29 -0.27 -2.08
N THR A 239 -39.62 -1.43 -1.98
CA THR A 239 -40.27 -2.73 -1.74
C THR A 239 -40.08 -3.21 -0.30
N HIS A 240 -38.91 -2.99 0.28
CA HIS A 240 -38.52 -3.43 1.61
C HIS A 240 -37.74 -2.34 2.35
N PRO A 241 -38.33 -1.15 2.59
CA PRO A 241 -37.64 -0.06 3.25
C PRO A 241 -37.12 -0.46 4.64
N GLU A 242 -37.74 -1.44 5.31
CA GLU A 242 -37.33 -1.98 6.60
C GLU A 242 -35.97 -2.69 6.58
N TYR A 243 -35.42 -3.01 5.40
CA TYR A 243 -34.04 -3.51 5.26
C TYR A 243 -33.00 -2.42 5.51
N LEU A 244 -33.35 -1.17 5.25
CA LEU A 244 -32.44 -0.02 5.36
C LEU A 244 -32.50 0.57 6.78
N GLY A 245 -31.40 1.20 7.18
CA GLY A 245 -31.26 1.86 8.47
C GLY A 245 -32.32 2.97 8.65
N MET A 246 -32.96 3.00 9.81
CA MET A 246 -33.89 4.05 10.20
C MET A 246 -33.13 5.29 10.65
N ASN A 247 -33.41 6.42 10.07
CA ASN A 247 -32.86 7.73 10.40
C ASN A 247 -33.49 8.28 11.70
N GLN A 248 -33.02 9.43 12.15
CA GLN A 248 -33.50 10.06 13.39
C GLN A 248 -34.97 10.53 13.29
N ASP A 249 -35.41 10.91 12.10
CA ASP A 249 -36.78 11.33 11.80
C ASP A 249 -37.75 10.16 11.53
N GLY A 250 -37.29 8.91 11.69
CA GLY A 250 -38.06 7.71 11.40
C GLY A 250 -38.04 7.27 9.93
N SER A 251 -37.57 8.09 9.02
CA SER A 251 -37.41 7.75 7.61
C SER A 251 -36.34 6.68 7.38
N ARG A 252 -36.34 6.07 6.19
CA ARG A 252 -35.32 5.08 5.79
C ARG A 252 -34.72 5.45 4.43
N GLY A 253 -33.47 5.05 4.24
CA GLY A 253 -32.68 5.43 3.07
C GLY A 253 -31.96 6.77 3.27
N LEU A 254 -31.25 7.17 2.23
CA LEU A 254 -30.45 8.42 2.19
C LEU A 254 -30.78 9.19 0.88
N PRO A 255 -30.49 10.50 0.82
CA PRO A 255 -30.56 11.25 -0.42
C PRO A 255 -29.77 10.59 -1.56
N ASP A 256 -30.21 10.73 -2.81
CA ASP A 256 -29.63 10.05 -3.98
C ASP A 256 -28.11 10.20 -4.11
N GLN A 257 -27.57 11.36 -3.81
CA GLN A 257 -26.12 11.61 -3.83
C GLN A 257 -25.34 10.80 -2.77
N LEU A 258 -26.02 10.21 -1.78
CA LEU A 258 -25.44 9.41 -0.70
C LEU A 258 -25.97 7.96 -0.66
N LYS A 259 -26.82 7.56 -1.60
CA LYS A 259 -27.51 6.26 -1.61
C LYS A 259 -26.57 5.05 -1.48
N ASN A 260 -25.36 5.14 -2.06
CA ASN A 260 -24.34 4.12 -1.97
C ASN A 260 -23.69 4.00 -0.58
N ARG A 261 -24.04 4.90 0.35
CA ARG A 261 -23.56 4.91 1.76
C ARG A 261 -24.61 4.41 2.74
N VAL A 262 -25.79 4.02 2.26
CA VAL A 262 -26.88 3.51 3.11
C VAL A 262 -26.39 2.39 4.03
N LYS A 263 -26.84 2.39 5.28
CA LYS A 263 -26.62 1.29 6.21
C LYS A 263 -27.85 0.38 6.27
N LEU A 264 -27.63 -0.85 6.68
CA LEU A 264 -28.70 -1.83 6.85
C LEU A 264 -29.31 -1.76 8.24
N CYS A 265 -30.56 -2.21 8.37
CA CYS A 265 -31.17 -2.49 9.66
C CYS A 265 -30.63 -3.84 10.17
N VAL A 266 -29.48 -3.81 10.85
CA VAL A 266 -28.73 -5.01 11.24
C VAL A 266 -29.45 -5.90 12.25
N SER A 267 -30.53 -5.43 12.89
CA SER A 267 -31.39 -6.25 13.75
C SER A 267 -32.54 -6.95 13.00
N ASN A 268 -32.71 -6.68 11.71
CA ASN A 268 -33.77 -7.29 10.90
C ASN A 268 -33.28 -8.64 10.33
N GLU A 269 -33.99 -9.72 10.65
CA GLU A 269 -33.65 -11.07 10.20
C GLU A 269 -33.80 -11.23 8.69
N ALA A 270 -34.82 -10.60 8.09
CA ALA A 270 -35.04 -10.67 6.64
C ALA A 270 -33.87 -10.06 5.85
N VAL A 271 -33.09 -9.12 6.44
CA VAL A 271 -31.86 -8.61 5.83
C VAL A 271 -30.78 -9.69 5.79
N VAL A 272 -30.68 -10.50 6.84
CA VAL A 272 -29.74 -11.64 6.88
C VAL A 272 -30.14 -12.67 5.83
N ASP A 273 -31.44 -13.00 5.70
CA ASP A 273 -31.93 -13.91 4.68
C ASP A 273 -31.66 -13.40 3.26
N GLN A 274 -31.86 -12.12 3.03
CA GLN A 274 -31.55 -11.51 1.72
C GLN A 274 -30.06 -11.60 1.37
N ILE A 275 -29.17 -11.37 2.33
CA ILE A 275 -27.71 -11.49 2.12
C ILE A 275 -27.33 -12.93 1.76
N ILE A 276 -27.91 -13.91 2.48
CA ILE A 276 -27.67 -15.33 2.21
C ILE A 276 -28.21 -15.71 0.82
N SER A 277 -29.42 -15.26 0.47
CA SER A 277 -30.02 -15.48 -0.85
C SER A 277 -29.14 -14.88 -1.98
N ASP A 278 -28.70 -13.64 -1.82
CA ASP A 278 -27.81 -12.99 -2.79
C ASP A 278 -26.48 -13.76 -2.95
N TRP A 279 -25.92 -14.26 -1.86
CA TRP A 279 -24.68 -15.04 -1.87
C TRP A 279 -24.87 -16.40 -2.56
N GLN A 280 -25.98 -17.10 -2.30
CA GLN A 280 -26.33 -18.37 -2.96
C GLN A 280 -26.54 -18.16 -4.47
N ALA A 281 -27.25 -17.10 -4.87
CA ALA A 281 -27.47 -16.74 -6.26
C ALA A 281 -26.14 -16.46 -6.99
N ASN A 282 -25.10 -16.02 -6.28
CA ASN A 282 -23.74 -15.81 -6.78
C ASN A 282 -22.83 -17.05 -6.62
N GLY A 283 -23.38 -18.24 -6.42
CA GLY A 283 -22.66 -19.52 -6.37
C GLY A 283 -22.04 -19.86 -5.02
N ALA A 284 -22.51 -19.28 -3.92
CA ALA A 284 -22.08 -19.55 -2.55
C ALA A 284 -20.55 -19.68 -2.41
N LYS A 285 -19.83 -18.66 -2.87
CA LYS A 285 -18.35 -18.66 -2.89
C LYS A 285 -17.77 -18.75 -1.48
N LYS A 286 -16.51 -19.24 -1.36
CA LYS A 286 -15.79 -19.36 -0.08
C LYS A 286 -15.75 -18.04 0.71
N TYR A 287 -15.56 -16.91 0.06
CA TYR A 287 -15.53 -15.60 0.72
C TYR A 287 -16.84 -14.86 0.52
N LEU A 288 -17.54 -14.58 1.64
CA LEU A 288 -18.77 -13.79 1.69
C LEU A 288 -18.43 -12.38 2.20
N ASN A 289 -18.48 -11.39 1.30
CA ASN A 289 -18.25 -10.00 1.67
C ASN A 289 -19.47 -9.41 2.38
N VAL A 290 -19.30 -9.01 3.63
CA VAL A 290 -20.33 -8.35 4.46
C VAL A 290 -19.82 -7.02 5.06
N CYS A 291 -18.88 -6.38 4.39
CA CYS A 291 -18.35 -5.09 4.81
C CYS A 291 -19.43 -4.00 4.72
N PRO A 292 -19.73 -3.28 5.81
CA PRO A 292 -20.70 -2.18 5.77
C PRO A 292 -20.27 -1.07 4.80
N ASN A 293 -21.25 -0.33 4.27
CA ASN A 293 -20.99 0.79 3.37
C ASN A 293 -20.24 1.93 4.08
N ASP A 294 -19.54 2.76 3.29
CA ASP A 294 -18.71 3.86 3.78
C ASP A 294 -19.51 4.99 4.44
N GLY A 295 -18.81 5.80 5.23
CA GLY A 295 -19.30 7.06 5.80
C GLY A 295 -20.16 6.91 7.05
N THR A 296 -20.57 8.07 7.57
CA THR A 296 -21.27 8.19 8.86
C THR A 296 -22.80 8.18 8.76
N PRO A 297 -23.45 8.49 7.63
CA PRO A 297 -24.91 8.59 7.61
C PRO A 297 -25.59 7.21 7.60
N GLY A 298 -26.85 7.19 8.07
CA GLY A 298 -27.75 6.06 7.89
C GLY A 298 -27.62 4.91 8.90
N PHE A 299 -26.84 5.02 9.97
CA PHE A 299 -26.85 3.99 11.03
C PHE A 299 -28.25 3.88 11.65
N CYS A 300 -28.78 2.66 11.71
CA CYS A 300 -30.14 2.40 12.13
C CYS A 300 -30.44 2.82 13.58
N ARG A 301 -31.53 3.57 13.77
CA ARG A 301 -32.02 4.04 15.08
C ARG A 301 -33.31 3.34 15.51
N CYS A 302 -33.71 2.24 14.87
CA CYS A 302 -34.89 1.50 15.32
C CYS A 302 -34.67 0.89 16.71
N PRO A 303 -35.75 0.68 17.51
CA PRO A 303 -35.63 0.17 18.88
C PRO A 303 -34.86 -1.15 18.98
N ARG A 304 -35.04 -2.06 18.02
CA ARG A 304 -34.31 -3.34 17.99
C ARG A 304 -32.80 -3.18 17.79
N CYS A 305 -32.36 -2.28 16.88
CA CYS A 305 -30.95 -1.98 16.72
C CYS A 305 -30.35 -1.28 17.95
N LEU A 306 -31.09 -0.36 18.56
CA LEU A 306 -30.66 0.33 19.78
C LEU A 306 -30.48 -0.63 20.97
N ALA A 307 -31.32 -1.66 21.09
CA ALA A 307 -31.24 -2.69 22.14
C ALA A 307 -30.00 -3.61 21.99
N LEU A 308 -29.39 -3.65 20.82
CA LEU A 308 -28.14 -4.40 20.58
C LEU A 308 -26.89 -3.62 21.00
N ASP A 309 -26.99 -2.30 21.21
CA ASP A 309 -25.84 -1.47 21.60
C ASP A 309 -25.54 -1.59 23.09
N GLU A 310 -24.29 -1.76 23.44
CA GLU A 310 -23.81 -1.70 24.82
C GLU A 310 -23.22 -0.32 25.07
N ARG A 311 -24.08 0.66 25.39
CA ARG A 311 -23.69 2.05 25.61
C ARG A 311 -23.46 2.37 27.08
N ARG A 312 -22.45 3.23 27.35
CA ARG A 312 -22.21 3.83 28.66
C ARG A 312 -23.02 5.12 28.80
N GLU A 313 -23.29 5.53 30.02
CA GLU A 313 -24.18 6.65 30.38
C GLU A 313 -23.89 7.95 29.60
N ASN A 314 -22.63 8.29 29.36
CA ASN A 314 -22.24 9.57 28.73
C ASN A 314 -21.86 9.42 27.24
N GLU A 315 -22.20 8.31 26.58
CA GLU A 315 -21.87 8.06 25.18
C GLU A 315 -22.97 8.51 24.24
N ARG A 316 -22.55 9.12 23.12
CA ARG A 316 -23.47 9.48 22.03
C ARG A 316 -23.87 8.25 21.24
N PHE A 317 -24.91 8.38 20.43
CA PHE A 317 -25.43 7.29 19.57
C PHE A 317 -24.35 6.59 18.74
N LEU A 318 -23.38 7.36 18.22
CA LEU A 318 -22.34 6.82 17.33
C LEU A 318 -21.06 6.35 18.06
N ASP A 319 -20.95 6.53 19.37
CA ASP A 319 -19.66 6.31 20.03
C ASP A 319 -19.26 4.83 20.13
N HIS A 320 -20.22 3.89 20.11
CA HIS A 320 -19.92 2.47 20.12
C HIS A 320 -21.07 1.64 19.49
N LEU A 321 -20.87 1.17 18.27
CA LEU A 321 -21.86 0.38 17.52
C LEU A 321 -21.42 -1.08 17.30
N THR A 322 -20.33 -1.53 17.92
CA THR A 322 -19.68 -2.79 17.61
C THR A 322 -20.55 -4.00 17.96
N ASP A 323 -21.23 -3.99 19.12
CA ASP A 323 -22.04 -5.10 19.58
C ASP A 323 -23.12 -5.49 18.57
N ARG A 324 -23.85 -4.49 18.01
CA ARG A 324 -24.87 -4.75 16.97
C ARG A 324 -24.30 -5.38 15.71
N TYR A 325 -23.07 -5.00 15.31
CA TYR A 325 -22.41 -5.56 14.12
C TYR A 325 -21.91 -6.97 14.37
N VAL A 326 -21.33 -7.25 15.53
CA VAL A 326 -20.91 -8.63 15.90
C VAL A 326 -22.11 -9.55 15.95
N ASN A 327 -23.23 -9.13 16.55
CA ASN A 327 -24.49 -9.86 16.52
C ASN A 327 -24.95 -10.15 15.08
N PHE A 328 -24.89 -9.14 14.21
CA PHE A 328 -25.25 -9.27 12.80
C PHE A 328 -24.37 -10.29 12.06
N TRP A 329 -23.05 -10.19 12.23
CA TRP A 329 -22.10 -11.11 11.60
C TRP A 329 -22.29 -12.55 12.09
N ASN A 330 -22.52 -12.76 13.38
CA ASN A 330 -22.81 -14.07 13.94
C ASN A 330 -24.06 -14.70 13.31
N ARG A 331 -25.14 -13.94 13.12
CA ARG A 331 -26.37 -14.44 12.47
C ARG A 331 -26.18 -14.80 11.01
N ILE A 332 -25.41 -14.01 10.27
CA ILE A 332 -25.04 -14.34 8.87
C ILE A 332 -24.19 -15.62 8.87
N ALA A 333 -23.16 -15.71 9.72
CA ALA A 333 -22.29 -16.87 9.82
C ALA A 333 -23.09 -18.14 10.16
N ALA A 334 -24.00 -18.07 11.11
CA ALA A 334 -24.86 -19.20 11.51
C ALA A 334 -25.67 -19.80 10.35
N LYS A 335 -26.08 -18.98 9.39
CA LYS A 335 -26.80 -19.45 8.18
C LYS A 335 -25.82 -19.90 7.10
N ALA A 336 -24.75 -19.14 6.90
CA ALA A 336 -23.78 -19.40 5.84
C ALA A 336 -23.02 -20.72 6.04
N VAL A 337 -22.59 -21.05 7.26
CA VAL A 337 -21.86 -22.31 7.56
C VAL A 337 -22.70 -23.56 7.33
N LYS A 338 -24.04 -23.48 7.43
CA LYS A 338 -24.93 -24.59 7.11
C LYS A 338 -24.96 -24.91 5.62
N ILE A 339 -24.70 -23.93 4.77
CA ILE A 339 -24.70 -24.07 3.32
C ILE A 339 -23.28 -24.45 2.84
N ARG A 340 -22.26 -23.78 3.41
CA ARG A 340 -20.86 -23.98 3.10
C ARG A 340 -20.02 -23.90 4.38
N PRO A 341 -19.58 -25.03 4.96
CA PRO A 341 -18.86 -25.06 6.24
C PRO A 341 -17.54 -24.27 6.24
N ASP A 342 -16.83 -24.20 5.10
CA ASP A 342 -15.57 -23.47 4.93
C ASP A 342 -15.75 -22.02 4.47
N VAL A 343 -16.97 -21.47 4.54
CA VAL A 343 -17.21 -20.05 4.22
C VAL A 343 -16.46 -19.14 5.17
N THR A 344 -15.90 -18.05 4.63
CA THR A 344 -15.28 -17.00 5.41
C THR A 344 -15.98 -15.67 5.14
N LEU A 345 -16.63 -15.13 6.16
CA LEU A 345 -17.19 -13.79 6.13
C LEU A 345 -16.06 -12.76 6.20
N VAL A 346 -16.01 -11.84 5.25
CA VAL A 346 -15.04 -10.73 5.24
C VAL A 346 -15.76 -9.46 5.65
N THR A 347 -15.29 -8.82 6.71
CA THR A 347 -15.89 -7.58 7.22
C THR A 347 -14.84 -6.61 7.75
N TYR A 348 -15.28 -5.41 8.17
CA TYR A 348 -14.40 -4.36 8.70
C TYR A 348 -14.68 -4.08 10.17
N ALA A 349 -13.61 -3.82 10.94
CA ALA A 349 -13.62 -3.05 12.16
C ALA A 349 -13.20 -1.61 11.81
N TYR A 350 -14.17 -0.73 11.59
CA TYR A 350 -13.97 0.62 11.03
C TYR A 350 -14.87 1.65 11.69
N SER A 351 -14.41 2.87 11.80
CA SER A 351 -15.22 4.00 12.29
C SER A 351 -15.84 3.72 13.67
N TYR A 352 -17.14 3.79 13.81
CA TYR A 352 -17.88 3.64 15.08
C TYR A 352 -18.01 2.21 15.59
N TYR A 353 -17.54 1.21 14.83
CA TYR A 353 -17.47 -0.21 15.21
C TYR A 353 -16.04 -0.76 15.07
N ARG A 354 -15.02 0.12 15.28
CA ARG A 354 -13.60 -0.25 15.18
C ARG A 354 -13.09 -0.96 16.42
N PHE A 355 -13.53 -0.56 17.60
CA PHE A 355 -13.12 -1.16 18.87
C PHE A 355 -13.86 -2.48 19.11
N ALA A 356 -13.26 -3.39 19.87
CA ALA A 356 -13.87 -4.68 20.19
C ALA A 356 -15.23 -4.52 20.89
N PRO A 357 -16.16 -5.48 20.71
CA PRO A 357 -17.47 -5.46 21.36
C PRO A 357 -17.32 -5.56 22.88
N ARG A 358 -18.27 -5.03 23.61
CA ARG A 358 -18.28 -5.06 25.08
C ARG A 358 -19.02 -6.28 25.64
N ARG A 359 -20.11 -6.68 25.00
CA ARG A 359 -20.98 -7.79 25.39
C ARG A 359 -20.89 -8.97 24.45
N GLU A 360 -21.04 -8.72 23.17
CA GLU A 360 -21.06 -9.75 22.14
C GLU A 360 -19.70 -10.44 21.98
N LYS A 361 -19.72 -11.69 21.51
CA LYS A 361 -18.52 -12.44 21.14
C LYS A 361 -18.69 -13.00 19.74
N ILE A 362 -17.59 -13.17 19.02
CA ILE A 362 -17.56 -13.90 17.75
C ILE A 362 -17.83 -15.38 18.05
N GLN A 363 -18.90 -15.92 17.48
CA GLN A 363 -19.34 -17.30 17.66
C GLN A 363 -18.75 -18.25 16.61
N TYR A 364 -18.27 -17.70 15.49
CA TYR A 364 -17.71 -18.45 14.36
C TYR A 364 -16.29 -17.96 14.06
N PRO A 365 -15.31 -18.23 14.96
CA PRO A 365 -13.96 -17.65 14.87
C PRO A 365 -13.19 -18.06 13.62
N GLU A 366 -13.41 -19.28 13.11
CA GLU A 366 -12.74 -19.77 11.89
C GLU A 366 -13.39 -19.22 10.60
N ASN A 367 -14.61 -18.72 10.69
CA ASN A 367 -15.40 -18.27 9.55
C ASN A 367 -15.46 -16.74 9.41
N ILE A 368 -14.70 -15.99 10.20
CA ILE A 368 -14.68 -14.51 10.12
C ILE A 368 -13.25 -14.01 9.93
N LEU A 369 -13.04 -13.27 8.84
CA LEU A 369 -11.85 -12.50 8.55
C LEU A 369 -12.14 -11.03 8.79
N LEU A 370 -11.55 -10.45 9.84
CA LEU A 370 -11.80 -9.08 10.27
C LEU A 370 -10.74 -8.12 9.75
N GLY A 371 -11.13 -7.17 8.91
CA GLY A 371 -10.29 -6.08 8.43
C GLY A 371 -10.25 -4.92 9.41
N LEU A 372 -9.19 -4.77 10.17
CA LEU A 372 -9.02 -3.61 11.03
C LEU A 372 -8.51 -2.42 10.21
N VAL A 373 -9.21 -1.28 10.33
CA VAL A 373 -8.71 0.01 9.86
C VAL A 373 -7.92 0.65 11.01
N PRO A 374 -6.57 0.54 10.99
CA PRO A 374 -5.75 1.05 12.06
C PRO A 374 -5.68 2.57 12.03
N MET A 375 -5.20 3.17 13.10
CA MET A 375 -4.88 4.59 13.13
C MET A 375 -3.45 4.79 13.62
N LEU A 376 -2.73 5.71 12.98
CA LEU A 376 -1.42 6.16 13.45
C LEU A 376 -1.54 6.65 14.90
N MET A 377 -0.51 6.41 15.70
CA MET A 377 -0.43 6.81 17.11
C MET A 377 -1.46 6.17 18.07
N GLU A 378 -2.30 5.25 17.59
CA GLU A 378 -3.10 4.40 18.48
C GLU A 378 -2.37 3.12 18.84
N ASP A 379 -2.74 2.55 19.97
CA ASP A 379 -2.27 1.22 20.35
C ASP A 379 -3.03 0.15 19.56
N ASN A 380 -2.66 -0.01 18.30
CA ASN A 380 -3.30 -0.97 17.39
C ASN A 380 -3.10 -2.41 17.88
N ARG A 381 -1.97 -2.73 18.55
CA ARG A 381 -1.73 -4.03 19.18
C ARG A 381 -2.82 -4.32 20.22
N ARG A 382 -3.05 -3.41 21.15
CA ARG A 382 -4.09 -3.56 22.17
C ARG A 382 -5.49 -3.73 21.55
N ILE A 383 -5.82 -2.94 20.53
CA ILE A 383 -7.12 -3.05 19.83
C ILE A 383 -7.29 -4.45 19.23
N MET A 384 -6.27 -4.99 18.57
CA MET A 384 -6.31 -6.32 18.00
C MET A 384 -6.38 -7.43 19.07
N GLU A 385 -5.67 -7.27 20.19
CA GLU A 385 -5.74 -8.19 21.33
C GLU A 385 -7.15 -8.20 21.96
N GLU A 386 -7.80 -7.04 22.07
CA GLU A 386 -9.18 -6.93 22.52
C GLU A 386 -10.15 -7.67 21.57
N TRP A 387 -9.95 -7.54 20.25
CA TRP A 387 -10.72 -8.33 19.27
C TRP A 387 -10.46 -9.83 19.35
N ARG A 388 -9.20 -10.24 19.62
CA ARG A 388 -8.90 -11.65 19.90
C ARG A 388 -9.65 -12.18 21.12
N LYS A 389 -9.68 -11.41 22.21
CA LYS A 389 -10.46 -11.72 23.41
C LYS A 389 -11.98 -11.79 23.12
N ALA A 390 -12.43 -11.07 22.11
CA ALA A 390 -13.80 -11.14 21.61
C ALA A 390 -14.04 -12.33 20.66
N GLY A 391 -13.02 -13.13 20.33
CA GLY A 391 -13.14 -14.36 19.56
C GLY A 391 -12.65 -14.30 18.13
N VAL A 392 -12.10 -13.17 17.63
CA VAL A 392 -11.54 -13.09 16.27
C VAL A 392 -10.22 -13.84 16.19
N ARG A 393 -10.04 -14.69 15.18
CA ARG A 393 -8.79 -15.43 14.91
C ARG A 393 -8.05 -14.94 13.68
N HIS A 394 -8.78 -14.45 12.68
CA HIS A 394 -8.24 -14.05 11.39
C HIS A 394 -8.39 -12.55 11.19
N PHE A 395 -7.24 -11.89 10.95
CA PHE A 395 -7.18 -10.43 10.76
C PHE A 395 -6.52 -10.07 9.44
N PHE A 396 -6.95 -8.95 8.87
CA PHE A 396 -6.13 -8.19 7.93
C PHE A 396 -6.14 -6.72 8.30
N LEU A 397 -5.10 -6.00 7.89
CA LEU A 397 -5.05 -4.54 8.02
C LEU A 397 -5.57 -3.87 6.76
N ARG A 398 -6.29 -2.77 6.97
CA ARG A 398 -6.73 -1.88 5.90
C ARG A 398 -6.40 -0.42 6.25
N PRO A 399 -5.10 -0.04 6.18
CA PRO A 399 -4.69 1.32 6.51
C PRO A 399 -5.21 2.32 5.48
N ASN A 400 -5.67 3.49 5.97
CA ASN A 400 -6.11 4.63 5.17
C ASN A 400 -5.20 5.84 5.36
N ASP A 401 -4.00 5.66 5.91
CA ASP A 401 -3.13 6.75 6.35
C ASP A 401 -2.71 7.69 5.21
N LEU A 402 -2.60 7.16 3.99
CA LEU A 402 -2.21 7.90 2.79
C LEU A 402 -3.35 8.01 1.75
N CYS A 403 -4.60 7.79 2.20
CA CYS A 403 -5.78 7.83 1.34
C CYS A 403 -6.07 9.22 0.75
N TYR A 404 -5.70 10.29 1.48
CA TYR A 404 -5.86 11.66 1.02
C TYR A 404 -4.53 12.23 0.55
N GLU A 405 -4.56 12.88 -0.60
CA GLU A 405 -3.40 13.52 -1.19
C GLU A 405 -2.85 14.61 -0.28
N ALA A 406 -1.54 14.60 -0.08
CA ALA A 406 -0.81 15.69 0.53
C ALA A 406 0.37 16.05 -0.37
N VAL A 407 0.56 17.34 -0.60
CA VAL A 407 1.63 17.87 -1.45
C VAL A 407 2.94 18.10 -0.67
N TYR A 408 3.07 17.46 0.48
CA TYR A 408 4.19 17.66 1.41
C TYR A 408 4.54 16.36 2.14
N PHE A 409 5.74 16.30 2.68
CA PHE A 409 6.20 15.18 3.50
C PHE A 409 5.48 15.18 4.85
N ARG A 410 4.87 14.05 5.19
CA ARG A 410 4.05 13.93 6.43
C ARG A 410 4.85 13.41 7.62
N GLY A 411 5.88 12.61 7.37
CA GLY A 411 6.68 11.95 8.41
C GLY A 411 5.93 10.80 9.09
N PHE A 412 5.18 9.98 8.34
CA PHE A 412 4.36 8.88 8.87
C PHE A 412 5.01 7.51 8.72
N GLU A 413 6.17 7.42 8.11
CA GLU A 413 6.82 6.20 7.67
C GLU A 413 7.00 5.20 8.82
N ARG A 414 7.47 5.66 9.99
CA ARG A 414 7.65 4.82 11.17
C ARG A 414 6.31 4.32 11.72
N GLY A 415 5.31 5.17 11.79
CA GLY A 415 3.97 4.79 12.26
C GLY A 415 3.32 3.71 11.37
N ILE A 416 3.53 3.78 10.06
CA ILE A 416 3.06 2.76 9.11
C ILE A 416 3.75 1.41 9.39
N TRP A 417 5.08 1.41 9.61
CA TRP A 417 5.80 0.19 9.97
C TRP A 417 5.36 -0.38 11.33
N GLU A 418 5.14 0.48 12.33
CA GLU A 418 4.69 0.08 13.68
C GLU A 418 3.29 -0.57 13.64
N GLN A 419 2.37 -0.04 12.85
CA GLN A 419 1.05 -0.66 12.65
C GLN A 419 1.17 -2.07 12.09
N PHE A 420 2.00 -2.24 11.05
CA PHE A 420 2.24 -3.55 10.45
C PHE A 420 2.92 -4.51 11.44
N SER A 421 3.98 -4.06 12.13
CA SER A 421 4.73 -4.87 13.08
C SER A 421 3.84 -5.36 14.21
N ALA A 422 3.00 -4.49 14.78
CA ALA A 422 2.04 -4.86 15.81
C ALA A 422 1.06 -5.95 15.34
N ALA A 423 0.55 -5.83 14.12
CA ALA A 423 -0.37 -6.79 13.52
C ALA A 423 0.30 -8.13 13.18
N ARG A 424 1.51 -8.08 12.61
CA ARG A 424 2.33 -9.26 12.32
C ARG A 424 2.53 -10.12 13.56
N ASP A 425 2.90 -9.51 14.68
CA ASP A 425 3.19 -10.20 15.93
C ASP A 425 1.96 -10.87 16.56
N ILE A 426 0.76 -10.36 16.21
CA ILE A 426 -0.52 -10.96 16.64
C ILE A 426 -1.00 -12.06 15.68
N GLY A 427 -0.48 -12.12 14.46
CA GLY A 427 -0.90 -13.05 13.41
C GLY A 427 -1.81 -12.40 12.39
N LEU A 428 -1.18 -11.84 11.35
CA LEU A 428 -1.82 -11.12 10.26
C LEU A 428 -2.00 -12.05 9.06
N ASN A 429 -3.23 -12.13 8.51
CA ASN A 429 -3.52 -12.88 7.29
C ASN A 429 -3.28 -12.06 6.03
N GLY A 430 -3.52 -10.75 6.06
CA GLY A 430 -3.40 -9.93 4.87
C GLY A 430 -3.29 -8.45 5.17
N MET A 431 -2.96 -7.68 4.12
CA MET A 431 -2.94 -6.22 4.18
C MET A 431 -3.44 -5.62 2.86
N ASP A 432 -4.35 -4.67 2.96
CA ASP A 432 -4.86 -3.90 1.83
C ASP A 432 -4.70 -2.40 2.13
N PHE A 433 -3.56 -1.85 1.73
CA PHE A 433 -3.25 -0.45 1.96
C PHE A 433 -4.06 0.44 1.01
N ASP A 434 -5.07 1.15 1.53
CA ASP A 434 -5.86 2.10 0.76
C ASP A 434 -5.12 3.43 0.66
N ALA A 435 -4.52 3.65 -0.49
CA ALA A 435 -3.58 4.74 -0.65
C ALA A 435 -3.62 5.34 -2.05
N CYS A 436 -3.21 6.60 -2.16
CA CYS A 436 -2.98 7.28 -3.43
C CYS A 436 -1.50 7.15 -3.81
N ILE A 437 -1.10 6.02 -4.40
CA ILE A 437 0.25 5.89 -4.97
C ILE A 437 0.38 6.87 -6.13
N GLY A 438 1.37 7.74 -6.09
CA GLY A 438 1.64 8.70 -7.16
C GLY A 438 2.02 10.08 -6.63
N ASN A 439 1.85 10.31 -5.33
CA ASN A 439 2.43 11.46 -4.69
C ASN A 439 3.91 11.18 -4.37
N PRO A 440 4.85 11.86 -5.03
CA PRO A 440 6.28 11.59 -4.84
C PRO A 440 6.80 11.92 -3.43
N ALA A 441 6.08 12.73 -2.65
CA ALA A 441 6.41 13.00 -1.25
C ALA A 441 6.12 11.81 -0.31
N THR A 442 5.44 10.76 -0.80
CA THR A 442 5.08 9.57 -0.02
C THR A 442 5.76 8.28 -0.53
N GLU A 443 6.79 8.40 -1.36
CA GLU A 443 7.50 7.23 -1.92
C GLU A 443 8.12 6.36 -0.84
N LEU A 444 8.72 6.95 0.19
CA LEU A 444 9.29 6.21 1.34
C LEU A 444 8.20 5.45 2.11
N ASP A 445 7.03 6.08 2.34
CA ASP A 445 5.90 5.44 3.03
C ASP A 445 5.46 4.17 2.28
N PHE A 446 5.33 4.24 0.95
CA PHE A 446 4.95 3.09 0.12
C PHE A 446 6.02 2.01 0.09
N TYR A 447 7.28 2.40 0.03
CA TYR A 447 8.38 1.46 0.06
C TYR A 447 8.40 0.67 1.37
N ILE A 448 8.24 1.37 2.50
CA ILE A 448 8.14 0.75 3.83
C ILE A 448 6.95 -0.20 3.90
N ALA A 449 5.76 0.23 3.47
CA ALA A 449 4.58 -0.62 3.47
C ALA A 449 4.80 -1.90 2.63
N ALA A 450 5.33 -1.77 1.42
CA ALA A 450 5.57 -2.89 0.52
C ALA A 450 6.64 -3.87 1.08
N ARG A 451 7.74 -3.33 1.63
CA ARG A 451 8.79 -4.16 2.23
C ARG A 451 8.32 -4.86 3.51
N ALA A 452 7.59 -4.17 4.38
CA ALA A 452 7.02 -4.76 5.58
C ALA A 452 6.11 -5.96 5.24
N MET A 453 5.30 -5.85 4.18
CA MET A 453 4.43 -6.94 3.73
C MET A 453 5.17 -8.13 3.09
N THR A 454 6.26 -7.86 2.36
CA THR A 454 6.97 -8.88 1.57
C THR A 454 8.22 -9.43 2.24
N LYS A 455 8.75 -8.71 3.23
CA LYS A 455 9.89 -9.09 4.09
C LYS A 455 9.59 -8.74 5.55
N PRO A 456 8.62 -9.41 6.18
CA PRO A 456 8.09 -9.03 7.50
C PRO A 456 9.11 -9.09 8.65
N GLN A 457 10.26 -9.75 8.44
CA GLN A 457 11.35 -9.83 9.42
C GLN A 457 12.22 -8.56 9.48
N MET A 458 12.14 -7.69 8.46
CA MET A 458 12.97 -6.47 8.43
C MET A 458 12.51 -5.44 9.45
N SER A 459 13.47 -4.82 10.11
CA SER A 459 13.25 -3.64 10.95
C SER A 459 12.95 -2.40 10.08
N PHE A 460 12.40 -1.38 10.72
CA PHE A 460 12.21 -0.08 10.07
C PHE A 460 13.53 0.48 9.52
N GLU A 461 14.59 0.40 10.31
CA GLU A 461 15.91 0.94 9.99
C GLU A 461 16.55 0.23 8.79
N GLU A 462 16.34 -1.09 8.65
CA GLU A 462 16.83 -1.85 7.50
C GLU A 462 16.08 -1.46 6.22
N ILE A 463 14.75 -1.31 6.27
CA ILE A 463 13.93 -0.89 5.13
C ILE A 463 14.28 0.56 4.74
N GLU A 464 14.39 1.46 5.73
CA GLU A 464 14.81 2.85 5.49
C GLU A 464 16.17 2.92 4.81
N LYS A 465 17.15 2.14 5.29
CA LYS A 465 18.50 2.05 4.70
C LYS A 465 18.44 1.54 3.26
N GLU A 466 17.61 0.52 2.97
CA GLU A 466 17.42 0.06 1.57
C GLU A 466 16.89 1.19 0.69
N TYR A 467 15.88 1.94 1.13
CA TYR A 467 15.34 3.07 0.37
C TYR A 467 16.35 4.18 0.15
N LEU A 468 17.05 4.57 1.22
CA LEU A 468 18.01 5.66 1.19
C LEU A 468 19.24 5.36 0.33
N SER A 469 19.50 4.10 -0.02
CA SER A 469 20.63 3.72 -0.89
C SER A 469 20.58 4.38 -2.27
N ILE A 470 19.41 4.89 -2.71
CA ILE A 470 19.27 5.63 -3.98
C ILE A 470 20.04 6.96 -3.96
N TYR A 471 20.32 7.49 -2.78
CA TYR A 471 21.08 8.74 -2.61
C TYR A 471 22.60 8.50 -2.48
N GLY A 472 23.06 7.25 -2.50
CA GLY A 472 24.46 6.87 -2.42
C GLY A 472 25.19 7.53 -1.26
N SER A 473 26.25 8.29 -1.54
CA SER A 473 27.05 9.01 -0.54
C SER A 473 26.25 10.12 0.19
N ALA A 474 25.19 10.64 -0.41
CA ALA A 474 24.28 11.61 0.22
C ALA A 474 23.18 10.99 1.09
N ALA A 475 23.14 9.66 1.25
CA ALA A 475 22.13 8.98 2.07
C ALA A 475 22.04 9.52 3.52
N PRO A 476 23.15 9.87 4.22
CA PRO A 476 23.05 10.47 5.55
C PRO A 476 22.31 11.81 5.59
N VAL A 477 22.42 12.62 4.55
CA VAL A 477 21.71 13.91 4.44
C VAL A 477 20.24 13.68 4.15
N ALA A 478 19.92 12.80 3.21
CA ALA A 478 18.55 12.41 2.94
C ALA A 478 17.88 11.81 4.20
N LYS A 479 18.59 11.03 4.99
CA LYS A 479 18.11 10.52 6.28
C LYS A 479 17.74 11.65 7.25
N LYS A 480 18.64 12.65 7.43
CA LYS A 480 18.36 13.83 8.26
C LYS A 480 17.13 14.60 7.78
N PHE A 481 16.96 14.73 6.44
CA PHE A 481 15.78 15.34 5.84
C PHE A 481 14.49 14.62 6.27
N TYR A 482 14.40 13.29 6.09
CA TYR A 482 13.23 12.52 6.50
C TYR A 482 13.01 12.55 8.02
N GLU A 483 14.07 12.51 8.82
CA GLU A 483 13.97 12.59 10.28
C GLU A 483 13.40 13.93 10.78
N LEU A 484 13.68 15.06 10.10
CA LEU A 484 13.06 16.35 10.42
C LEU A 484 11.54 16.28 10.28
N TYR A 485 11.06 15.74 9.16
CA TYR A 485 9.62 15.59 8.94
C TYR A 485 8.99 14.57 9.89
N ARG A 486 9.65 13.47 10.17
CA ARG A 486 9.17 12.43 11.10
C ARG A 486 9.00 12.97 12.51
N ARG A 487 10.01 13.66 13.03
CA ARG A 487 9.91 14.30 14.36
C ARG A 487 8.77 15.33 14.42
N ASN A 488 8.56 16.06 13.34
CA ASN A 488 7.45 17.00 13.26
C ASN A 488 6.10 16.30 13.12
N GLY A 489 6.00 15.26 12.30
CA GLY A 489 4.80 14.43 12.12
C GLY A 489 4.34 13.82 13.45
N ASP A 490 5.23 13.19 14.21
CA ASP A 490 4.96 12.64 15.54
C ASP A 490 4.45 13.71 16.52
N LYS A 491 5.10 14.87 16.54
CA LYS A 491 4.69 16.00 17.41
C LYS A 491 3.29 16.51 17.03
N MET A 492 3.04 16.63 15.73
CA MET A 492 1.74 17.05 15.19
C MET A 492 0.66 16.05 15.56
N MET A 493 0.89 14.75 15.30
CA MET A 493 -0.07 13.69 15.59
C MET A 493 -0.46 13.67 17.07
N ARG A 494 0.49 13.72 17.99
CA ARG A 494 0.22 13.79 19.44
C ARG A 494 -0.63 14.98 19.81
N LYS A 495 -0.40 16.16 19.22
CA LYS A 495 -1.22 17.36 19.45
C LYS A 495 -2.64 17.20 18.91
N VAL A 496 -2.78 16.70 17.68
CA VAL A 496 -4.09 16.48 17.04
C VAL A 496 -4.92 15.48 17.84
N TYR A 497 -4.36 14.33 18.21
CA TYR A 497 -5.08 13.33 18.99
C TYR A 497 -5.49 13.84 20.37
N ARG A 498 -4.61 14.58 21.06
CA ARG A 498 -4.95 15.18 22.35
C ARG A 498 -6.14 16.13 22.22
N LYS A 499 -6.12 16.99 21.19
CA LYS A 499 -7.20 17.93 20.92
C LYS A 499 -8.52 17.21 20.61
N LEU A 500 -8.50 16.23 19.71
CA LEU A 500 -9.68 15.45 19.33
C LEU A 500 -10.29 14.73 20.54
N LYS A 501 -9.44 14.14 21.40
CA LYS A 501 -9.88 13.50 22.64
C LYS A 501 -10.57 14.49 23.59
N GLN A 502 -10.02 15.70 23.75
CA GLN A 502 -10.63 16.76 24.57
C GLN A 502 -11.97 17.21 23.99
N GLU A 503 -12.08 17.35 22.67
CA GLU A 503 -13.31 17.73 21.97
C GLU A 503 -14.31 16.57 21.81
N LYS A 504 -14.02 15.37 22.32
CA LYS A 504 -14.80 14.13 22.10
C LYS A 504 -15.12 13.89 20.62
N ARG A 505 -14.18 14.24 19.75
CA ARG A 505 -14.29 14.02 18.30
C ARG A 505 -13.53 12.76 17.92
N TYR A 506 -14.10 11.97 17.01
CA TYR A 506 -13.46 10.81 16.46
C TYR A 506 -12.97 11.08 15.02
N LEU A 507 -11.75 10.65 14.72
CA LEU A 507 -11.34 10.43 13.35
C LEU A 507 -11.89 9.09 12.87
N LEU A 508 -12.31 9.04 11.62
CA LEU A 508 -12.68 7.78 10.98
C LEU A 508 -11.44 6.96 10.64
N ASP A 509 -10.37 7.65 10.26
CA ASP A 509 -9.06 7.09 9.94
C ASP A 509 -7.97 8.19 9.98
N SER A 510 -6.70 7.79 9.99
CA SER A 510 -5.56 8.73 10.01
C SER A 510 -5.43 9.53 8.71
N GLY A 511 -5.95 9.04 7.59
CA GLY A 511 -5.96 9.75 6.32
C GLY A 511 -6.74 11.06 6.37
N GLN A 512 -7.69 11.20 7.32
CA GLN A 512 -8.47 12.43 7.49
C GLN A 512 -7.71 13.55 8.22
N ILE A 513 -6.52 13.28 8.75
CA ILE A 513 -5.76 14.29 9.51
C ILE A 513 -5.50 15.56 8.70
N PRO A 514 -5.10 15.51 7.42
CA PRO A 514 -4.93 16.72 6.62
C PRO A 514 -6.20 17.58 6.55
N ILE A 515 -7.38 16.95 6.57
CA ILE A 515 -8.67 17.65 6.57
C ILE A 515 -8.93 18.32 7.92
N VAL A 516 -8.62 17.60 9.00
CA VAL A 516 -8.87 18.09 10.39
C VAL A 516 -7.96 19.26 10.76
N ILE A 517 -6.70 19.24 10.29
CA ILE A 517 -5.73 20.31 10.59
C ILE A 517 -5.73 21.42 9.55
N GLN A 518 -6.54 21.33 8.53
CA GLN A 518 -6.56 22.15 7.32
C GLN A 518 -6.43 23.66 7.60
N GLU A 519 -7.22 24.19 8.53
CA GLU A 519 -7.19 25.63 8.89
C GLU A 519 -5.92 26.04 9.64
N LYS A 520 -5.20 25.08 10.22
CA LYS A 520 -3.99 25.28 11.03
C LYS A 520 -2.80 24.49 10.50
N ILE A 521 -2.81 24.12 9.22
CA ILE A 521 -1.78 23.27 8.64
C ILE A 521 -0.40 23.90 8.80
N ASN A 522 -0.26 25.21 8.62
CA ASN A 522 1.00 25.93 8.76
C ASN A 522 1.50 25.98 10.22
N PHE A 523 0.60 25.81 11.19
CA PHE A 523 0.99 25.66 12.60
C PHE A 523 1.60 24.28 12.87
N TYR A 524 1.12 23.25 12.20
CA TYR A 524 1.61 21.88 12.36
C TYR A 524 2.80 21.58 11.47
N TYR A 525 2.85 22.16 10.28
CA TYR A 525 3.94 22.06 9.30
C TYR A 525 4.39 23.48 8.91
N PRO A 526 5.21 24.15 9.74
CA PRO A 526 5.64 25.51 9.46
C PRO A 526 6.61 25.57 8.27
N VAL A 527 6.54 26.63 7.48
CA VAL A 527 7.43 26.86 6.34
C VAL A 527 8.91 26.90 6.78
N SER A 528 9.20 27.33 8.01
CA SER A 528 10.55 27.31 8.57
C SER A 528 11.16 25.91 8.64
N LEU A 529 10.38 24.87 8.99
CA LEU A 529 10.81 23.48 8.95
C LEU A 529 11.20 23.06 7.52
N MET A 530 10.36 23.43 6.55
CA MET A 530 10.59 23.08 5.15
C MET A 530 11.82 23.79 4.59
N ARG A 531 12.08 25.04 5.00
CA ARG A 531 13.28 25.79 4.63
C ARG A 531 14.54 25.21 5.27
N GLU A 532 14.48 24.78 6.53
CA GLU A 532 15.57 24.05 7.20
C GLU A 532 15.90 22.76 6.42
N ALA A 533 14.88 22.00 6.05
CA ALA A 533 15.04 20.79 5.26
C ALA A 533 15.63 21.09 3.85
N SER A 534 15.23 22.20 3.20
CA SER A 534 15.77 22.61 1.91
C SER A 534 17.25 23.03 2.01
N ALA A 535 17.61 23.74 3.07
CA ALA A 535 18.98 24.20 3.30
C ALA A 535 19.98 23.03 3.43
N LEU A 536 19.59 21.95 4.15
CA LEU A 536 20.39 20.72 4.23
C LEU A 536 20.72 20.12 2.85
N LEU A 537 19.70 20.08 1.97
CA LEU A 537 19.85 19.52 0.63
C LEU A 537 20.67 20.44 -0.29
N GLU A 538 20.49 21.76 -0.16
CA GLU A 538 21.17 22.75 -0.96
C GLU A 538 22.66 22.81 -0.64
N GLU A 539 23.01 22.83 0.64
CA GLU A 539 24.40 22.76 1.10
C GLU A 539 25.11 21.53 0.53
N THR A 540 24.45 20.35 0.60
CA THR A 540 25.02 19.13 0.04
C THR A 540 25.20 19.20 -1.48
N LEU A 541 24.24 19.78 -2.20
CA LEU A 541 24.33 19.92 -3.66
C LEU A 541 25.45 20.90 -4.10
N GLN A 542 25.71 21.92 -3.29
CA GLN A 542 26.76 22.90 -3.59
C GLN A 542 28.18 22.36 -3.35
N TYR A 543 28.37 21.64 -2.26
CA TYR A 543 29.71 21.22 -1.82
C TYR A 543 30.07 19.78 -2.19
N ALA A 544 29.15 19.01 -2.73
CA ALA A 544 29.40 17.62 -3.06
C ALA A 544 30.02 17.43 -4.45
N SER A 545 31.31 17.70 -4.58
CA SER A 545 32.12 17.27 -5.74
C SER A 545 32.13 15.73 -5.90
N GLU A 546 31.87 15.01 -4.82
CA GLU A 546 31.91 13.54 -4.73
C GLU A 546 30.62 12.84 -5.18
N LEU A 547 29.50 13.56 -5.36
CA LEU A 547 28.25 12.96 -5.82
C LEU A 547 28.35 12.61 -7.31
N ASN A 548 28.04 11.36 -7.65
CA ASN A 548 27.84 11.00 -9.05
C ASN A 548 26.54 11.62 -9.62
N GLU A 549 26.36 11.56 -10.92
CA GLU A 549 25.22 12.19 -11.61
C GLU A 549 23.86 11.66 -11.11
N SER A 550 23.76 10.36 -10.84
CA SER A 550 22.53 9.72 -10.35
C SER A 550 22.18 10.21 -8.94
N GLU A 551 23.15 10.21 -8.02
CA GLU A 551 22.98 10.68 -6.65
C GLU A 551 22.56 12.15 -6.62
N ARG A 552 23.24 12.99 -7.39
CA ARG A 552 22.93 14.43 -7.54
C ARG A 552 21.51 14.62 -8.05
N ARG A 553 21.09 13.88 -9.08
CA ARG A 553 19.73 13.94 -9.65
C ARG A 553 18.66 13.58 -8.60
N HIS A 554 18.87 12.51 -7.82
CA HIS A 554 17.91 12.10 -6.80
C HIS A 554 17.82 13.10 -5.64
N LEU A 555 18.95 13.66 -5.23
CA LEU A 555 18.97 14.68 -4.19
C LEU A 555 18.31 16.00 -4.67
N ALA A 556 18.59 16.43 -5.90
CA ALA A 556 17.93 17.57 -6.53
C ALA A 556 16.42 17.37 -6.66
N ARG A 557 15.99 16.14 -7.01
CA ARG A 557 14.57 15.80 -7.05
C ARG A 557 13.92 15.91 -5.66
N LEU A 558 14.57 15.42 -4.62
CA LEU A 558 14.09 15.55 -3.24
C LEU A 558 13.92 17.00 -2.84
N LYS A 559 14.92 17.85 -3.19
CA LYS A 559 14.85 19.31 -2.99
C LYS A 559 13.68 19.93 -3.75
N SER A 560 13.48 19.57 -5.02
CA SER A 560 12.37 20.10 -5.82
C SER A 560 11.01 19.77 -5.23
N LEU A 561 10.83 18.59 -4.67
CA LEU A 561 9.60 18.21 -3.97
C LEU A 561 9.38 19.05 -2.70
N ASN A 562 10.46 19.34 -1.99
CA ASN A 562 10.39 20.17 -0.79
C ASN A 562 10.13 21.65 -1.13
N ASP A 563 10.76 22.19 -2.16
CA ASP A 563 10.55 23.56 -2.64
C ASP A 563 9.09 23.78 -3.10
N HIS A 564 8.49 22.76 -3.76
CA HIS A 564 7.07 22.78 -4.06
C HIS A 564 6.21 22.87 -2.79
N SER A 565 6.57 22.13 -1.74
CA SER A 565 5.88 22.20 -0.44
C SER A 565 6.00 23.61 0.16
N ILE A 566 7.18 24.22 0.12
CA ILE A 566 7.40 25.60 0.59
C ILE A 566 6.48 26.58 -0.13
N MET A 567 6.48 26.58 -1.47
CA MET A 567 5.63 27.49 -2.27
C MET A 567 4.13 27.27 -1.99
N THR A 568 3.70 26.01 -1.82
CA THR A 568 2.31 25.68 -1.48
C THR A 568 1.93 26.27 -0.13
N PHE A 569 2.78 26.13 0.89
CA PHE A 569 2.50 26.59 2.24
C PHE A 569 2.64 28.11 2.39
N GLU A 570 3.53 28.76 1.63
CA GLU A 570 3.59 30.21 1.54
C GLU A 570 2.30 30.80 0.92
N LEU A 571 1.76 30.14 -0.12
CA LEU A 571 0.44 30.52 -0.67
C LEU A 571 -0.67 30.36 0.37
N VAL A 572 -0.65 29.25 1.15
CA VAL A 572 -1.61 29.02 2.22
C VAL A 572 -1.51 30.10 3.31
N GLU A 573 -0.29 30.49 3.70
CA GLU A 573 -0.10 31.58 4.67
C GLU A 573 -0.63 32.92 4.14
N ALA A 574 -0.39 33.23 2.87
CA ALA A 574 -0.89 34.45 2.24
C ALA A 574 -2.44 34.46 2.19
N LEU A 575 -3.05 33.33 1.83
CA LEU A 575 -4.51 33.16 1.85
C LEU A 575 -5.08 33.38 3.25
N ASN A 576 -4.43 32.84 4.28
CA ASN A 576 -4.84 32.97 5.67
C ASN A 576 -4.80 34.40 6.18
N ARG A 577 -3.79 35.15 5.76
CA ARG A 577 -3.60 36.56 6.14
C ARG A 577 -4.33 37.53 5.22
N LYS A 578 -4.97 37.05 4.15
CA LYS A 578 -5.54 37.87 3.07
C LYS A 578 -4.52 38.87 2.51
N ALA A 579 -3.30 38.40 2.32
CA ALA A 579 -2.18 39.21 1.87
C ALA A 579 -2.36 39.72 0.44
N ALA A 580 -1.72 40.84 0.10
CA ALA A 580 -1.83 41.45 -1.24
C ALA A 580 -1.12 40.62 -2.34
N ASP A 581 -0.16 39.75 -1.97
CA ASP A 581 0.69 38.98 -2.88
C ASP A 581 0.14 37.56 -3.23
N ILE A 582 -1.14 37.28 -2.92
CA ILE A 582 -1.76 35.96 -3.17
C ILE A 582 -1.62 35.54 -4.65
N GLU A 583 -1.95 36.44 -5.58
CA GLU A 583 -1.88 36.12 -7.02
C GLU A 583 -0.45 35.92 -7.51
N GLU A 584 0.50 36.67 -7.01
CA GLU A 584 1.93 36.46 -7.31
C GLU A 584 2.37 35.07 -6.87
N LYS A 585 2.08 34.68 -5.63
CA LYS A 585 2.41 33.36 -5.08
C LYS A 585 1.73 32.22 -5.83
N ARG A 586 0.46 32.41 -6.22
CA ARG A 586 -0.29 31.45 -7.02
C ARG A 586 0.35 31.24 -8.39
N ASN A 587 0.72 32.33 -9.06
CA ASN A 587 1.36 32.29 -10.38
C ASN A 587 2.77 31.67 -10.30
N LYS A 588 3.53 31.97 -9.24
CA LYS A 588 4.84 31.34 -8.98
C LYS A 588 4.70 29.83 -8.81
N LEU A 589 3.76 29.37 -8.00
CA LEU A 589 3.49 27.94 -7.79
C LEU A 589 3.03 27.25 -9.07
N LEU A 590 2.14 27.89 -9.85
CA LEU A 590 1.67 27.37 -11.13
C LEU A 590 2.84 27.21 -12.12
N LYS A 591 3.66 28.24 -12.28
CA LYS A 591 4.86 28.19 -13.13
C LYS A 591 5.81 27.05 -12.72
N TYR A 592 6.02 26.91 -11.42
CA TYR A 592 6.86 25.83 -10.88
C TYR A 592 6.31 24.44 -11.22
N ARG A 593 5.00 24.24 -11.09
CA ARG A 593 4.33 22.99 -11.44
C ARG A 593 4.42 22.65 -12.90
N ILE A 594 4.30 23.65 -13.78
CA ILE A 594 4.45 23.47 -15.23
C ILE A 594 5.88 23.01 -15.55
N GLN A 595 6.89 23.67 -14.97
CA GLN A 595 8.31 23.32 -15.17
C GLN A 595 8.67 21.93 -14.67
N HIS A 596 7.99 21.44 -13.65
CA HIS A 596 8.24 20.16 -12.98
C HIS A 596 7.09 19.17 -13.10
N LYS A 597 6.33 19.23 -14.20
CA LYS A 597 5.17 18.37 -14.46
C LYS A 597 5.50 16.86 -14.35
N ASP A 598 6.70 16.49 -14.79
CA ASP A 598 7.25 15.14 -14.76
C ASP A 598 7.37 14.55 -13.33
N LEU A 599 7.58 15.40 -12.32
CA LEU A 599 7.67 14.99 -10.91
C LEU A 599 6.33 14.59 -10.30
N GLY A 600 5.22 14.85 -10.97
CA GLY A 600 3.90 14.33 -10.58
C GLY A 600 3.10 15.17 -9.59
N PHE A 601 3.65 16.28 -9.03
CA PHE A 601 2.85 17.20 -8.18
C PHE A 601 1.98 18.18 -8.97
N CYS A 602 2.01 18.11 -10.27
CA CYS A 602 1.08 18.77 -11.18
C CYS A 602 -0.21 17.98 -11.38
N TRP A 603 -0.52 17.12 -10.43
CA TRP A 603 -1.66 16.24 -10.50
C TRP A 603 -2.98 17.02 -10.54
N PRO A 604 -3.93 16.70 -11.44
CA PRO A 604 -5.18 17.41 -11.55
C PRO A 604 -5.99 17.49 -10.25
N LEU A 605 -5.93 16.45 -9.41
CA LEU A 605 -6.68 16.41 -8.16
C LEU A 605 -6.23 17.48 -7.15
N LEU A 606 -4.98 17.95 -7.19
CA LEU A 606 -4.50 19.05 -6.36
C LEU A 606 -5.22 20.37 -6.66
N PHE A 607 -5.73 20.52 -7.89
CA PHE A 607 -6.50 21.70 -8.29
C PHE A 607 -8.01 21.53 -8.18
N THR A 608 -8.51 20.29 -8.25
CA THR A 608 -9.94 20.01 -8.41
C THR A 608 -10.65 19.61 -7.13
N ARG A 609 -9.91 19.09 -6.16
CA ARG A 609 -10.48 18.90 -4.82
C ARG A 609 -10.17 20.12 -3.98
N PRO A 610 -11.22 20.94 -3.68
CA PRO A 610 -11.08 22.02 -2.72
C PRO A 610 -10.41 21.58 -1.40
N ARG A 611 -10.31 20.29 -1.14
CA ARG A 611 -9.74 19.70 0.08
C ARG A 611 -8.23 19.58 0.10
N ALA A 612 -7.50 19.65 -1.03
CA ALA A 612 -6.04 19.63 -1.01
C ALA A 612 -5.42 21.04 -1.02
N GLU A 613 -6.00 21.98 -1.75
CA GLU A 613 -5.57 23.39 -1.81
C GLU A 613 -6.73 24.38 -1.64
N GLY A 614 -7.94 24.06 -2.10
CA GLY A 614 -9.07 24.99 -2.14
C GLY A 614 -9.89 25.00 -0.85
N ASN A 615 -9.80 23.98 0.00
CA ASN A 615 -10.29 24.02 1.37
C ASN A 615 -9.19 24.37 2.38
N LEU A 616 -7.99 24.59 1.91
CA LEU A 616 -7.07 25.53 2.53
C LEU A 616 -7.60 26.98 2.34
N LYS A 617 -8.74 27.18 1.68
CA LYS A 617 -9.61 28.34 1.90
C LYS A 617 -10.06 28.25 3.34
N ILE A 618 -9.38 28.97 4.11
CA ILE A 618 -9.78 29.36 5.43
C ILE A 618 -10.97 30.31 5.25
N ARG A 619 -12.09 29.88 5.74
CA ARG A 619 -13.19 30.77 6.07
C ARG A 619 -12.81 31.59 7.30
#